data_02458497b2704217a51a54f8503e4280
#
_entry.id   02458497b2704217a51a54f8503e4280
#
_cell.length_a   1.000
_cell.length_b   1.000
_cell.length_c   1.000
_cell.angle_alpha   90.00
_cell.angle_beta   90.00
_cell.angle_gamma   90.00
#
_symmetry.space_group_name_H-M   'P 1'
#
loop_
_entity.id
_entity.type
_entity.pdbx_description
1 polymer ?
#
loop_
_entity_poly.entity_id
_entity_poly.type
_entity_poly.pdbx_seq_one_letter_code
_entity_poly.pdbx_strand_id
1 'polypeptide(L)'
;MTVEDGRATRIQGDPEHPFTQGFLCTKVNRYLERTYHADRVLTPLKRVGPKGGGEFVETSWDEALDAIANKLNAIRRSGDGPQAILPYSYAGTMGLLQSESMDRRFFHVLGASMLDRTICATAGMMGMRMTVGASIGADAEAALLADRSGRSSRWRS
;
A
#
# COMPACT_ATOMS: atom_id res chain seq x y z
N MET A 1 0.70 21.05 0.10
CA MET A 1 -0.74 20.98 0.42
C MET A 1 -1.14 22.24 1.18
N THR A 2 -2.20 22.91 0.75
CA THR A 2 -2.77 24.09 1.43
C THR A 2 -3.90 23.63 2.35
N VAL A 3 -3.93 24.17 3.57
CA VAL A 3 -4.97 23.88 4.55
C VAL A 3 -5.55 25.22 5.03
N GLU A 4 -6.85 25.37 4.97
CA GLU A 4 -7.59 26.55 5.41
C GLU A 4 -8.67 26.07 6.38
N ASP A 5 -8.76 26.68 7.55
CA ASP A 5 -9.73 26.33 8.62
C ASP A 5 -9.79 24.83 8.93
N GLY A 6 -8.62 24.16 8.98
CA GLY A 6 -8.51 22.73 9.24
C GLY A 6 -8.92 21.83 8.08
N ARG A 7 -9.26 22.39 6.92
CA ARG A 7 -9.63 21.66 5.71
C ARG A 7 -8.56 21.80 4.64
N ALA A 8 -8.14 20.71 4.04
CA ALA A 8 -7.23 20.75 2.90
C ALA A 8 -7.98 21.25 1.66
N THR A 9 -7.51 22.34 1.07
CA THR A 9 -8.15 23.01 -0.08
C THR A 9 -7.40 22.79 -1.38
N ARG A 10 -6.09 22.51 -1.32
CA ARG A 10 -5.26 22.32 -2.51
C ARG A 10 -4.14 21.31 -2.30
N ILE A 11 -3.93 20.44 -3.28
CA ILE A 11 -2.75 19.60 -3.42
C ILE A 11 -2.03 19.99 -4.71
N GLN A 12 -0.73 20.19 -4.63
CA GLN A 12 0.14 20.47 -5.78
C GLN A 12 1.51 19.90 -5.52
N GLY A 13 2.25 19.57 -6.56
CA GLY A 13 3.66 19.23 -6.46
C GLY A 13 4.49 20.46 -6.11
N ASP A 14 5.67 20.23 -5.58
CA ASP A 14 6.65 21.27 -5.29
C ASP A 14 7.43 21.59 -6.59
N PRO A 15 7.29 22.81 -7.15
CA PRO A 15 8.01 23.18 -8.37
C PRO A 15 9.52 23.28 -8.18
N GLU A 16 9.98 23.44 -6.93
CA GLU A 16 11.41 23.49 -6.61
C GLU A 16 12.01 22.09 -6.34
N HIS A 17 11.16 21.05 -6.32
CA HIS A 17 11.66 19.68 -6.13
C HIS A 17 12.55 19.27 -7.31
N PRO A 18 13.84 18.94 -7.08
CA PRO A 18 14.84 18.83 -8.13
C PRO A 18 14.53 17.74 -9.17
N PHE A 19 13.80 16.70 -8.79
CA PHE A 19 13.48 15.57 -9.67
C PHE A 19 12.11 15.71 -10.33
N THR A 20 11.07 16.02 -9.57
CA THR A 20 9.69 16.06 -10.09
C THR A 20 9.28 17.40 -10.66
N GLN A 21 9.96 18.49 -10.31
CA GLN A 21 9.72 19.86 -10.79
C GLN A 21 8.24 20.25 -10.75
N GLY A 22 7.56 19.87 -9.67
CA GLY A 22 6.13 20.13 -9.50
C GLY A 22 5.19 19.11 -10.12
N PHE A 23 5.71 18.08 -10.79
CA PHE A 23 4.86 17.02 -11.34
C PHE A 23 4.17 16.26 -10.21
N LEU A 24 2.86 16.08 -10.36
CA LEU A 24 2.04 15.29 -9.48
C LEU A 24 1.16 14.35 -10.30
N CYS A 25 1.15 13.06 -9.99
CA CYS A 25 0.36 12.12 -10.75
C CYS A 25 -1.15 12.39 -10.59
N THR A 26 -1.92 12.06 -11.60
CA THR A 26 -3.37 12.33 -11.64
C THR A 26 -4.15 11.76 -10.45
N LYS A 27 -3.71 10.62 -9.91
CA LYS A 27 -4.34 10.02 -8.72
C LYS A 27 -4.19 10.88 -7.48
N VAL A 28 -2.98 11.35 -7.20
CA VAL A 28 -2.68 12.16 -6.02
C VAL A 28 -3.25 13.57 -6.16
N ASN A 29 -3.24 14.13 -7.37
CA ASN A 29 -3.85 15.44 -7.64
C ASN A 29 -5.34 15.50 -7.27
N ARG A 30 -6.03 14.35 -7.32
CA ARG A 30 -7.46 14.24 -7.01
C ARG A 30 -7.76 13.69 -5.61
N TYR A 31 -6.78 13.61 -4.71
CA TYR A 31 -6.98 13.04 -3.37
C TYR A 31 -7.98 13.82 -2.53
N LEU A 32 -8.12 15.11 -2.72
CA LEU A 32 -9.11 15.91 -1.97
C LEU A 32 -10.53 15.53 -2.35
N GLU A 33 -10.79 15.28 -3.64
CA GLU A 33 -12.11 14.81 -4.10
C GLU A 33 -12.48 13.50 -3.39
N ARG A 34 -11.53 12.56 -3.32
CA ARG A 34 -11.71 11.30 -2.60
C ARG A 34 -11.84 11.48 -1.09
N THR A 35 -11.02 12.36 -0.50
CA THR A 35 -10.99 12.57 0.95
C THR A 35 -12.28 13.16 1.46
N TYR A 36 -12.88 14.05 0.69
CA TYR A 36 -14.10 14.77 1.05
C TYR A 36 -15.33 14.31 0.26
N HIS A 37 -15.27 13.14 -0.37
CA HIS A 37 -16.40 12.59 -1.10
C HIS A 37 -17.58 12.28 -0.17
N ALA A 38 -18.81 12.58 -0.62
CA ALA A 38 -20.01 12.36 0.19
C ALA A 38 -20.22 10.88 0.55
N ASP A 39 -19.90 9.98 -0.38
CA ASP A 39 -20.04 8.52 -0.18
C ASP A 39 -18.84 7.88 0.52
N ARG A 40 -17.93 8.67 1.08
CA ARG A 40 -16.81 8.12 1.81
C ARG A 40 -17.28 7.36 3.03
N VAL A 41 -16.86 6.10 3.16
CA VAL A 41 -17.10 5.28 4.36
C VAL A 41 -16.27 5.85 5.51
N LEU A 42 -16.92 6.31 6.56
CA LEU A 42 -16.28 6.94 7.73
C LEU A 42 -16.29 6.04 8.96
N THR A 43 -17.12 5.01 8.98
CA THR A 43 -17.29 4.06 10.08
C THR A 43 -17.09 2.64 9.58
N PRO A 44 -16.73 1.68 10.45
CA PRO A 44 -16.73 0.28 10.07
C PRO A 44 -18.11 -0.18 9.59
N LEU A 45 -18.13 -1.03 8.60
CA LEU A 45 -19.35 -1.62 8.06
C LEU A 45 -19.35 -3.14 8.26
N LYS A 46 -20.43 -3.67 8.85
CA LYS A 46 -20.64 -5.11 9.01
C LYS A 46 -21.62 -5.60 7.97
N ARG A 47 -21.23 -6.61 7.20
CA ARG A 47 -22.13 -7.26 6.25
C ARG A 47 -23.22 -8.05 6.99
N VAL A 48 -24.48 -7.85 6.62
CA VAL A 48 -25.64 -8.54 7.21
C VAL A 48 -26.34 -9.48 6.23
N GLY A 49 -26.16 -9.26 4.94
CA GLY A 49 -26.71 -10.11 3.89
C GLY A 49 -25.75 -11.21 3.41
N PRO A 50 -26.16 -11.97 2.39
CA PRO A 50 -25.33 -13.00 1.78
C PRO A 50 -24.09 -12.39 1.13
N LYS A 51 -23.04 -13.22 0.93
CA LYS A 51 -21.81 -12.78 0.23
C LYS A 51 -22.17 -12.35 -1.21
N GLY A 52 -21.82 -11.13 -1.57
CA GLY A 52 -22.14 -10.53 -2.86
C GLY A 52 -23.43 -9.72 -2.87
N GLY A 53 -24.27 -9.79 -1.83
CA GLY A 53 -25.54 -9.05 -1.75
C GLY A 53 -25.39 -7.54 -1.55
N GLY A 54 -24.25 -7.07 -1.03
CA GLY A 54 -24.01 -5.65 -0.84
C GLY A 54 -24.72 -5.01 0.37
N GLU A 55 -25.29 -5.81 1.25
CA GLU A 55 -26.03 -5.33 2.42
C GLU A 55 -25.10 -5.15 3.62
N PHE A 56 -24.97 -3.91 4.10
CA PHE A 56 -24.10 -3.55 5.20
C PHE A 56 -24.83 -2.64 6.19
N VAL A 57 -24.43 -2.74 7.46
CA VAL A 57 -24.85 -1.84 8.53
C VAL A 57 -23.63 -1.24 9.20
N GLU A 58 -23.75 -0.04 9.70
CA GLU A 58 -22.71 0.59 10.51
C GLU A 58 -22.50 -0.19 11.81
N THR A 59 -21.26 -0.27 12.25
CA THR A 59 -20.86 -0.89 13.51
C THR A 59 -19.78 -0.06 14.18
N SER A 60 -19.54 -0.28 15.47
CA SER A 60 -18.45 0.38 16.19
C SER A 60 -17.09 -0.27 15.84
N TRP A 61 -16.01 0.45 16.13
CA TRP A 61 -14.66 -0.11 16.02
C TRP A 61 -14.45 -1.30 16.99
N ASP A 62 -15.00 -1.20 18.20
CA ASP A 62 -14.87 -2.27 19.20
C ASP A 62 -15.56 -3.55 18.72
N GLU A 63 -16.80 -3.45 18.24
CA GLU A 63 -17.51 -4.59 17.65
C GLU A 63 -16.81 -5.18 16.44
N ALA A 64 -16.24 -4.34 15.56
CA ALA A 64 -15.52 -4.80 14.38
C ALA A 64 -14.23 -5.54 14.77
N LEU A 65 -13.46 -5.00 15.71
CA LEU A 65 -12.22 -5.60 16.22
C LEU A 65 -12.50 -6.90 16.96
N ASP A 66 -13.53 -6.94 17.80
CA ASP A 66 -13.95 -8.14 18.51
C ASP A 66 -14.38 -9.25 17.54
N ALA A 67 -15.15 -8.91 16.52
CA ALA A 67 -15.57 -9.86 15.49
C ALA A 67 -14.37 -10.47 14.76
N ILE A 68 -13.38 -9.64 14.39
CA ILE A 68 -12.14 -10.09 13.73
C ILE A 68 -11.31 -10.96 14.69
N ALA A 69 -11.08 -10.49 15.93
CA ALA A 69 -10.29 -11.22 16.93
C ALA A 69 -10.90 -12.58 17.26
N ASN A 70 -12.22 -12.63 17.45
CA ASN A 70 -12.93 -13.87 17.71
C ASN A 70 -12.80 -14.85 16.56
N LYS A 71 -12.90 -14.37 15.30
CA LYS A 71 -12.75 -15.23 14.12
C LYS A 71 -11.33 -15.77 13.98
N LEU A 72 -10.31 -14.93 14.14
CA LEU A 72 -8.91 -15.33 14.09
C LEU A 72 -8.58 -16.35 15.18
N ASN A 73 -9.07 -16.12 16.41
CA ASN A 73 -8.88 -17.03 17.52
C ASN A 73 -9.62 -18.38 17.32
N ALA A 74 -10.80 -18.37 16.72
CA ALA A 74 -11.52 -19.59 16.37
C ALA A 74 -10.74 -20.43 15.37
N ILE A 75 -10.20 -19.82 14.31
CA ILE A 75 -9.35 -20.52 13.34
C ILE A 75 -8.08 -21.05 14.01
N ARG A 76 -7.40 -20.22 14.80
CA ARG A 76 -6.17 -20.64 15.50
C ARG A 76 -6.36 -21.86 16.40
N ARG A 77 -7.55 -22.02 16.98
CA ARG A 77 -7.90 -23.14 17.87
C ARG A 77 -8.54 -24.32 17.13
N SER A 78 -8.82 -24.19 15.85
CA SER A 78 -9.36 -25.29 15.04
C SER A 78 -8.30 -26.38 14.79
N GLY A 79 -8.72 -27.51 14.25
CA GLY A 79 -7.81 -28.59 13.85
C GLY A 79 -6.80 -28.19 12.77
N ASP A 80 -7.16 -27.22 11.91
CA ASP A 80 -6.28 -26.68 10.86
C ASP A 80 -5.23 -25.69 11.41
N GLY A 81 -5.48 -25.16 12.62
CA GLY A 81 -4.57 -24.25 13.31
C GLY A 81 -4.37 -22.89 12.64
N PRO A 82 -3.43 -22.09 13.16
CA PRO A 82 -3.21 -20.72 12.66
C PRO A 82 -2.70 -20.67 11.21
N GLN A 83 -2.13 -21.74 10.70
CA GLN A 83 -1.65 -21.80 9.31
C GLN A 83 -2.78 -21.83 8.28
N ALA A 84 -4.02 -22.07 8.69
CA ALA A 84 -5.20 -21.86 7.84
C ALA A 84 -5.46 -20.37 7.53
N ILE A 85 -4.74 -19.46 8.18
CA ILE A 85 -4.79 -18.03 7.91
C ILE A 85 -3.67 -17.67 6.94
N LEU A 86 -4.01 -17.27 5.71
CA LEU A 86 -3.07 -16.77 4.73
C LEU A 86 -3.27 -15.26 4.54
N PRO A 87 -2.38 -14.40 5.11
CA PRO A 87 -2.44 -12.97 4.87
C PRO A 87 -1.98 -12.69 3.43
N TYR A 88 -2.90 -12.24 2.58
CA TYR A 88 -2.56 -11.80 1.24
C TYR A 88 -2.02 -10.37 1.30
N SER A 89 -0.73 -10.27 1.68
CA SER A 89 -0.02 -9.00 1.83
C SER A 89 0.88 -8.78 0.62
N TYR A 90 0.61 -7.72 -0.12
CA TYR A 90 1.39 -7.34 -1.30
C TYR A 90 1.52 -5.81 -1.40
N ALA A 91 1.98 -5.28 -2.56
CA ALA A 91 2.15 -3.86 -2.75
C ALA A 91 0.83 -3.09 -2.55
N GLY A 92 0.90 -1.95 -1.90
CA GLY A 92 -0.21 -1.07 -1.58
C GLY A 92 0.31 0.17 -0.88
N THR A 93 -0.46 0.72 0.04
CA THR A 93 0.00 1.80 0.89
C THR A 93 1.06 1.27 1.85
N MET A 94 2.30 1.71 1.69
CA MET A 94 3.43 1.29 2.51
C MET A 94 3.67 2.28 3.65
N GLY A 95 3.94 1.76 4.84
CA GLY A 95 4.19 2.58 6.03
C GLY A 95 4.59 1.75 7.24
N LEU A 96 4.85 2.42 8.36
CA LEU A 96 5.33 1.76 9.59
C LEU A 96 4.33 0.75 10.20
N LEU A 97 3.02 0.96 9.99
CA LEU A 97 1.98 0.12 10.56
C LEU A 97 1.39 -0.87 9.55
N GLN A 98 1.61 -0.64 8.28
CA GLN A 98 0.99 -1.41 7.20
C GLN A 98 2.04 -1.82 6.17
N SER A 99 1.68 -2.73 5.30
CA SER A 99 2.48 -3.29 4.22
C SER A 99 3.99 -3.36 4.50
N GLU A 100 4.46 -4.55 4.78
CA GLU A 100 5.87 -4.91 5.00
C GLU A 100 6.50 -4.47 6.33
N SER A 101 5.70 -4.06 7.31
CA SER A 101 6.18 -3.68 8.63
C SER A 101 5.41 -4.41 9.75
N MET A 102 4.56 -3.71 10.51
CA MET A 102 3.84 -4.26 11.67
C MET A 102 2.81 -5.33 11.30
N ASP A 103 2.28 -5.31 10.08
CA ASP A 103 1.41 -6.38 9.56
C ASP A 103 2.12 -7.74 9.59
N ARG A 104 3.38 -7.81 9.18
CA ARG A 104 4.17 -9.05 9.24
C ARG A 104 4.34 -9.52 10.68
N ARG A 105 4.70 -8.62 11.59
CA ARG A 105 4.83 -8.95 13.00
C ARG A 105 3.55 -9.52 13.57
N PHE A 106 2.41 -8.91 13.28
CA PHE A 106 1.11 -9.37 13.73
C PHE A 106 0.84 -10.82 13.27
N PHE A 107 0.97 -11.09 11.98
CA PHE A 107 0.70 -12.41 11.43
C PHE A 107 1.73 -13.46 11.83
N HIS A 108 2.99 -13.09 12.03
CA HIS A 108 4.00 -14.00 12.57
C HIS A 108 3.70 -14.40 14.02
N VAL A 109 3.32 -13.45 14.87
CA VAL A 109 2.92 -13.75 16.26
C VAL A 109 1.66 -14.61 16.30
N LEU A 110 0.75 -14.42 15.38
CA LEU A 110 -0.46 -15.24 15.23
C LEU A 110 -0.13 -16.68 14.80
N GLY A 111 1.02 -16.92 14.17
CA GLY A 111 1.42 -18.21 13.57
C GLY A 111 0.80 -18.48 12.22
N ALA A 112 0.34 -17.44 11.51
CA ALA A 112 -0.27 -17.54 10.19
C ALA A 112 0.71 -18.04 9.12
N SER A 113 0.19 -18.57 8.01
CA SER A 113 0.97 -18.94 6.85
C SER A 113 1.65 -17.71 6.24
N MET A 114 2.77 -17.94 5.57
CA MET A 114 3.51 -16.89 4.87
C MET A 114 3.18 -16.91 3.39
N LEU A 115 2.89 -15.72 2.83
CA LEU A 115 2.73 -15.56 1.39
C LEU A 115 4.10 -15.42 0.73
N ASP A 116 4.38 -16.26 -0.28
CA ASP A 116 5.50 -16.04 -1.18
C ASP A 116 5.14 -14.98 -2.23
N ARG A 117 5.93 -13.90 -2.27
CA ARG A 117 5.66 -12.73 -3.12
C ARG A 117 6.38 -12.85 -4.44
N THR A 118 5.78 -13.53 -5.40
CA THR A 118 6.42 -13.89 -6.67
C THR A 118 5.96 -13.07 -7.88
N ILE A 119 5.00 -12.15 -7.73
CA ILE A 119 4.34 -11.52 -8.88
C ILE A 119 5.21 -10.42 -9.51
N CYS A 120 5.10 -9.15 -9.07
CA CYS A 120 5.70 -8.04 -9.81
C CYS A 120 7.20 -7.86 -9.55
N ALA A 121 7.60 -7.61 -8.31
CA ALA A 121 9.01 -7.30 -7.99
C ALA A 121 9.93 -8.47 -8.25
N THR A 122 9.55 -9.68 -7.86
CA THR A 122 10.38 -10.88 -8.07
C THR A 122 10.50 -11.22 -9.54
N ALA A 123 9.41 -11.14 -10.31
CA ALA A 123 9.44 -11.35 -11.76
C ALA A 123 10.30 -10.28 -12.47
N GLY A 124 10.14 -9.01 -12.09
CA GLY A 124 10.96 -7.92 -12.62
C GLY A 124 12.44 -8.08 -12.32
N MET A 125 12.80 -8.44 -11.08
CA MET A 125 14.18 -8.70 -10.69
C MET A 125 14.77 -9.89 -11.44
N MET A 126 14.00 -10.95 -11.65
CA MET A 126 14.45 -12.11 -12.44
C MET A 126 14.69 -11.72 -13.90
N GLY A 127 13.78 -10.97 -14.51
CA GLY A 127 13.96 -10.44 -15.86
C GLY A 127 15.24 -9.61 -15.99
N MET A 128 15.49 -8.71 -15.04
CA MET A 128 16.72 -7.90 -15.04
C MET A 128 17.98 -8.78 -14.89
N ARG A 129 17.98 -9.76 -13.99
CA ARG A 129 19.10 -10.69 -13.85
C ARG A 129 19.39 -11.47 -15.12
N MET A 130 18.35 -11.91 -15.83
CA MET A 130 18.49 -12.64 -17.09
C MET A 130 19.01 -11.78 -18.24
N THR A 131 18.72 -10.47 -18.23
CA THR A 131 19.12 -9.57 -19.32
C THR A 131 20.41 -8.82 -19.05
N VAL A 132 20.64 -8.34 -17.83
CA VAL A 132 21.80 -7.51 -17.47
C VAL A 132 22.68 -8.12 -16.37
N GLY A 133 22.37 -9.32 -15.91
CA GLY A 133 23.16 -10.05 -14.92
C GLY A 133 22.95 -9.62 -13.46
N ALA A 134 22.23 -8.53 -13.19
CA ALA A 134 22.01 -8.02 -11.85
C ALA A 134 20.63 -7.38 -11.70
N SER A 135 20.11 -7.34 -10.46
CA SER A 135 18.95 -6.50 -10.11
C SER A 135 19.45 -5.08 -9.84
N ILE A 136 19.41 -4.24 -10.85
CA ILE A 136 19.79 -2.83 -10.73
C ILE A 136 18.52 -2.00 -10.52
N GLY A 137 18.45 -1.29 -9.40
CA GLY A 137 17.41 -0.30 -9.16
C GLY A 137 17.79 1.06 -9.74
N ALA A 138 16.80 1.90 -10.01
CA ALA A 138 17.06 3.30 -10.29
C ALA A 138 17.51 3.97 -8.97
N ASP A 139 18.73 4.48 -8.96
CA ASP A 139 19.23 5.34 -7.89
C ASP A 139 18.91 6.80 -8.25
N ALA A 140 17.88 7.35 -7.60
CA ALA A 140 17.47 8.73 -7.83
C ALA A 140 18.58 9.73 -7.49
N GLU A 141 19.40 9.44 -6.49
CA GLU A 141 20.53 10.29 -6.11
C GLU A 141 21.64 10.26 -7.17
N ALA A 142 21.99 9.08 -7.64
CA ALA A 142 22.96 8.94 -8.73
C ALA A 142 22.47 9.59 -10.02
N ALA A 143 21.19 9.51 -10.34
CA ALA A 143 20.59 10.17 -11.50
C ALA A 143 20.68 11.71 -11.37
N LEU A 144 20.38 12.26 -10.21
CA LEU A 144 20.50 13.70 -9.92
C LEU A 144 21.94 14.19 -9.99
N LEU A 145 22.90 13.41 -9.47
CA LEU A 145 24.32 13.73 -9.51
C LEU A 145 24.85 13.69 -10.95
N ALA A 146 24.40 12.73 -11.77
CA ALA A 146 24.74 12.62 -13.17
C ALA A 146 24.27 13.85 -13.97
N ASP A 147 23.04 14.32 -13.72
CA ASP A 147 22.49 15.53 -14.34
C ASP A 147 23.29 16.77 -13.98
N ARG A 148 23.60 16.98 -12.69
CA ARG A 148 24.42 18.09 -12.21
C ARG A 148 25.85 18.10 -12.77
N SER A 149 26.38 16.93 -13.14
CA SER A 149 27.73 16.81 -13.73
C SER A 149 27.78 17.11 -15.21
N GLY A 150 26.65 17.44 -15.85
CA GLY A 150 26.56 17.73 -17.28
C GLY A 150 26.88 16.54 -18.18
N ARG A 151 26.99 15.35 -17.63
CA ARG A 151 27.16 14.13 -18.41
C ARG A 151 25.79 13.64 -18.86
N SER A 152 25.26 14.25 -19.91
CA SER A 152 24.11 13.71 -20.60
C SER A 152 24.49 12.33 -21.15
N SER A 153 24.01 11.26 -20.52
CA SER A 153 23.99 9.96 -21.15
C SER A 153 23.02 10.06 -22.34
N ARG A 154 23.54 10.32 -23.50
CA ARG A 154 22.79 10.14 -24.74
C ARG A 154 22.46 8.66 -24.84
N TRP A 155 21.24 8.31 -24.53
CA TRP A 155 20.67 7.05 -24.96
C TRP A 155 20.60 7.12 -26.50
N ARG A 156 21.54 6.47 -27.15
CA ARG A 156 21.45 6.25 -28.60
C ARG A 156 20.46 5.10 -28.79
N SER A 157 19.44 5.39 -29.56
CA SER A 157 18.48 4.49 -30.19
C SER A 157 19.14 3.29 -30.85
#